data_6f16fd743bee75c2920435cbed97775b
#
_entry.id   6f16fd743bee75c2920435cbed97775b
#
_cell.length_a   1.000
_cell.length_b   1.000
_cell.length_c   1.000
_cell.angle_alpha   90.00
_cell.angle_beta   90.00
_cell.angle_gamma   90.00
#
_symmetry.space_group_name_H-M   'P 1'
#
loop_
_entity.id
_entity.type
_entity.pdbx_description
1 polymer ?
#
loop_
_entity_poly.entity_id
_entity_poly.type
_entity_poly.pdbx_seq_one_letter_code
_entity_poly.pdbx_strand_id
1 'polypeptide(L)'
;MIRQRTLKNEIKATGVGLHTGEKVYLTLKPAPEDHGIVFRRVDLDPIVEIAAKAENVGETMLSTSLVSGDAKVSTVEHLLSAMAGLGIDNAIIDVTAPEVPIMDGSAGPFVFLIQSAGICEQAAAKKFIRIKKDVTVTDGEKIASFKPFNGFKVSFSIDFDHPVFRDRALEASIDFSTTSFVKEVSRARTFGFMHEIEYLRSKGLAKGGSMDNAIVVDEYRILNEDGLRYEDEFVKHKMLDAIGDLYLLGNSLIGEFRAHKSGHALNNKSLRQLISQTDAWEVVTFDDEETAPISYGKLTMAT
;
A
#
# COMPACT_ATOMS: atom_id res chain seq x y z
N MET A 1 -2.87 -20.59 -17.16
CA MET A 1 -1.93 -19.45 -17.04
C MET A 1 -2.58 -18.37 -16.22
N ILE A 2 -1.91 -17.92 -15.15
CA ILE A 2 -2.38 -16.75 -14.40
C ILE A 2 -2.13 -15.50 -15.24
N ARG A 3 -3.17 -14.70 -15.39
CA ARG A 3 -3.18 -13.53 -16.27
C ARG A 3 -3.02 -12.24 -15.51
N GLN A 4 -2.47 -11.23 -16.17
CA GLN A 4 -2.46 -9.86 -15.66
C GLN A 4 -3.90 -9.35 -15.49
N ARG A 5 -4.08 -8.40 -14.57
CA ARG A 5 -5.38 -7.80 -14.25
C ARG A 5 -5.33 -6.28 -14.35
N THR A 6 -6.42 -5.74 -14.87
CA THR A 6 -6.70 -4.30 -14.91
C THR A 6 -8.15 -4.03 -14.49
N LEU A 7 -8.53 -2.77 -14.36
CA LEU A 7 -9.92 -2.38 -14.13
C LEU A 7 -10.74 -2.65 -15.41
N LYS A 8 -12.03 -2.98 -15.24
CA LYS A 8 -12.95 -3.14 -16.37
C LYS A 8 -13.47 -1.79 -16.86
N ASN A 9 -13.75 -0.86 -15.94
CA ASN A 9 -14.29 0.46 -16.23
C ASN A 9 -13.51 1.54 -15.47
N GLU A 10 -13.59 2.77 -15.96
CA GLU A 10 -13.16 3.96 -15.21
C GLU A 10 -14.05 4.17 -13.97
N ILE A 11 -13.47 4.58 -12.86
CA ILE A 11 -14.19 4.98 -11.65
C ILE A 11 -13.56 6.22 -11.03
N LYS A 12 -14.40 7.07 -10.44
CA LYS A 12 -14.00 8.35 -9.85
C LYS A 12 -14.34 8.41 -8.37
N ALA A 13 -13.48 9.09 -7.63
CA ALA A 13 -13.72 9.45 -6.25
C ALA A 13 -13.24 10.87 -5.99
N THR A 14 -13.74 11.46 -4.92
CA THR A 14 -13.31 12.77 -4.43
C THR A 14 -13.02 12.67 -2.95
N GLY A 15 -11.94 13.29 -2.53
CA GLY A 15 -11.57 13.36 -1.11
C GLY A 15 -10.62 14.50 -0.83
N VAL A 16 -9.93 14.42 0.28
CA VAL A 16 -8.91 15.39 0.70
C VAL A 16 -7.59 14.69 0.97
N GLY A 17 -6.49 15.35 0.70
CA GLY A 17 -5.16 14.88 1.09
C GLY A 17 -4.99 14.95 2.61
N LEU A 18 -4.41 13.92 3.23
CA LEU A 18 -4.18 13.87 4.68
C LEU A 18 -3.30 15.02 5.16
N HIS A 19 -2.19 15.26 4.46
CA HIS A 19 -1.18 16.25 4.85
C HIS A 19 -1.47 17.63 4.27
N THR A 20 -1.85 17.69 2.99
CA THR A 20 -2.11 18.96 2.29
C THR A 20 -3.45 19.58 2.70
N GLY A 21 -4.46 18.76 2.99
CA GLY A 21 -5.84 19.20 3.18
C GLY A 21 -6.51 19.67 1.88
N GLU A 22 -5.84 19.52 0.75
CA GLU A 22 -6.36 19.91 -0.55
C GLU A 22 -7.41 18.92 -1.05
N LYS A 23 -8.44 19.44 -1.69
CA LYS A 23 -9.42 18.62 -2.39
C LYS A 23 -8.79 17.98 -3.61
N VAL A 24 -8.94 16.67 -3.74
CA VAL A 24 -8.40 15.91 -4.87
C VAL A 24 -9.50 15.07 -5.53
N TYR A 25 -9.53 15.12 -6.86
CA TYR A 25 -10.31 14.21 -7.68
C TYR A 25 -9.38 13.08 -8.13
N LEU A 26 -9.77 11.86 -7.78
CA LEU A 26 -9.10 10.62 -8.14
C LEU A 26 -9.90 9.93 -9.24
N THR A 27 -9.21 9.50 -10.31
CA THR A 27 -9.81 8.66 -11.34
C THR A 27 -8.93 7.43 -11.56
N LEU A 28 -9.49 6.24 -11.33
CA LEU A 28 -8.85 4.98 -11.64
C LEU A 28 -9.32 4.51 -13.02
N LYS A 29 -8.38 4.17 -13.90
CA LYS A 29 -8.65 3.79 -15.28
C LYS A 29 -8.00 2.45 -15.63
N PRO A 30 -8.60 1.66 -16.55
CA PRO A 30 -7.91 0.53 -17.16
C PRO A 30 -6.63 0.97 -17.86
N ALA A 31 -5.65 0.08 -17.91
CA ALA A 31 -4.41 0.26 -18.65
C ALA A 31 -4.09 -0.99 -19.50
N PRO A 32 -3.31 -0.87 -20.58
CA PRO A 32 -2.91 -2.01 -21.39
C PRO A 32 -2.01 -2.98 -20.63
N GLU A 33 -1.76 -4.14 -21.23
CA GLU A 33 -0.85 -5.15 -20.72
C GLU A 33 0.57 -4.60 -20.55
N ASP A 34 1.27 -5.07 -19.53
CA ASP A 34 2.65 -4.66 -19.18
C ASP A 34 2.83 -3.15 -18.94
N HIS A 35 1.76 -2.40 -18.77
CA HIS A 35 1.81 -0.97 -18.48
C HIS A 35 2.32 -0.68 -17.06
N GLY A 36 1.97 -1.56 -16.11
CA GLY A 36 2.17 -1.30 -14.71
C GLY A 36 1.17 -0.28 -14.15
N ILE A 37 1.43 0.21 -12.95
CA ILE A 37 0.63 1.24 -12.29
C ILE A 37 1.33 2.59 -12.50
N VAL A 38 0.61 3.56 -13.08
CA VAL A 38 1.12 4.89 -13.40
C VAL A 38 0.20 5.96 -12.84
N PHE A 39 0.76 6.84 -12.01
CA PHE A 39 0.08 8.05 -11.54
C PHE A 39 0.26 9.18 -12.52
N ARG A 40 -0.79 9.98 -12.73
CA ARG A 40 -0.74 11.16 -13.61
C ARG A 40 -1.26 12.38 -12.86
N ARG A 41 -0.45 13.42 -12.80
CA ARG A 41 -0.81 14.75 -12.31
C ARG A 41 -1.50 15.52 -13.45
N VAL A 42 -2.83 15.36 -13.51
CA VAL A 42 -3.65 15.92 -14.60
C VAL A 42 -4.01 17.39 -14.39
N ASP A 43 -3.64 17.95 -13.26
CA ASP A 43 -3.72 19.37 -12.92
C ASP A 43 -2.49 20.17 -13.41
N LEU A 44 -1.44 19.50 -13.88
CA LEU A 44 -0.24 20.14 -14.42
C LEU A 44 -0.31 20.23 -15.96
N ASP A 45 0.34 21.23 -16.51
CA ASP A 45 0.48 21.43 -17.95
C ASP A 45 1.97 21.59 -18.29
N PRO A 46 2.60 20.64 -18.99
CA PRO A 46 2.02 19.38 -19.45
C PRO A 46 1.69 18.40 -18.29
N ILE A 47 0.77 17.44 -18.55
CA ILE A 47 0.50 16.33 -17.64
C ILE A 47 1.80 15.59 -17.34
N VAL A 48 2.05 15.29 -16.06
CA VAL A 48 3.23 14.52 -15.63
C VAL A 48 2.82 13.12 -15.21
N GLU A 49 3.48 12.12 -15.80
CA GLU A 49 3.30 10.71 -15.48
C GLU A 49 4.43 10.22 -14.55
N ILE A 50 4.07 9.46 -13.52
CA ILE A 50 5.02 8.90 -12.56
C ILE A 50 4.68 7.42 -12.37
N ALA A 51 5.54 6.53 -12.84
CA ALA A 51 5.37 5.09 -12.64
C ALA A 51 5.53 4.73 -11.14
N ALA A 52 4.65 3.87 -10.65
CA ALA A 52 4.70 3.35 -9.29
C ALA A 52 5.82 2.31 -9.17
N LYS A 53 7.05 2.78 -9.01
CA LYS A 53 8.27 1.98 -8.89
C LYS A 53 9.15 2.49 -7.76
N ALA A 54 9.90 1.56 -7.15
CA ALA A 54 10.78 1.87 -6.03
C ALA A 54 11.82 2.97 -6.34
N GLU A 55 12.30 3.04 -7.59
CA GLU A 55 13.24 4.07 -8.06
C GLU A 55 12.66 5.48 -8.10
N ASN A 56 11.34 5.61 -8.25
CA ASN A 56 10.65 6.90 -8.30
C ASN A 56 10.20 7.40 -6.90
N VAL A 57 10.49 6.64 -5.85
CA VAL A 57 10.23 7.11 -4.48
C VAL A 57 11.21 8.20 -4.12
N GLY A 58 10.69 9.36 -3.76
CA GLY A 58 11.43 10.51 -3.25
C GLY A 58 11.33 10.60 -1.74
N GLU A 59 10.35 11.35 -1.24
CA GLU A 59 10.14 11.53 0.19
C GLU A 59 9.40 10.34 0.81
N THR A 60 9.82 9.98 2.03
CA THR A 60 9.22 8.87 2.81
C THR A 60 8.86 9.28 4.23
N MET A 61 8.83 10.60 4.49
CA MET A 61 8.43 11.14 5.78
C MET A 61 6.90 11.17 5.86
N LEU A 62 6.35 10.41 6.79
CA LEU A 62 4.91 10.25 7.09
C LEU A 62 4.10 9.52 6.01
N SER A 63 4.57 9.43 4.79
CA SER A 63 3.93 8.71 3.68
C SER A 63 4.95 8.39 2.59
N THR A 64 4.59 7.51 1.67
CA THR A 64 5.38 7.25 0.46
C THR A 64 4.98 8.24 -0.64
N SER A 65 5.97 8.99 -1.15
CA SER A 65 5.81 9.93 -2.24
C SER A 65 6.55 9.47 -3.49
N LEU A 66 5.87 9.45 -4.61
CA LEU A 66 6.46 9.26 -5.94
C LEU A 66 6.80 10.63 -6.54
N VAL A 67 7.95 10.73 -7.20
CA VAL A 67 8.46 11.99 -7.76
C VAL A 67 8.94 11.83 -9.20
N SER A 68 8.78 12.88 -10.01
CA SER A 68 9.34 13.02 -11.35
C SER A 68 9.61 14.51 -11.59
N GLY A 69 10.89 14.93 -11.60
CA GLY A 69 11.25 16.35 -11.58
C GLY A 69 10.64 17.04 -10.36
N ASP A 70 9.92 18.13 -10.59
CA ASP A 70 9.25 18.92 -9.54
C ASP A 70 7.84 18.37 -9.19
N ALA A 71 7.33 17.42 -9.96
CA ALA A 71 6.03 16.83 -9.73
C ALA A 71 6.11 15.69 -8.70
N LYS A 72 5.12 15.64 -7.81
CA LYS A 72 4.98 14.55 -6.83
C LYS A 72 3.54 14.08 -6.67
N VAL A 73 3.41 12.83 -6.21
CA VAL A 73 2.17 12.26 -5.70
C VAL A 73 2.50 11.56 -4.40
N SER A 74 1.95 12.04 -3.30
CA SER A 74 2.18 11.52 -1.94
C SER A 74 1.04 10.61 -1.47
N THR A 75 1.28 9.86 -0.38
CA THR A 75 0.31 8.98 0.28
C THR A 75 -0.25 7.92 -0.67
N VAL A 76 0.66 7.29 -1.44
CA VAL A 76 0.28 6.29 -2.46
C VAL A 76 0.07 4.90 -1.87
N GLU A 77 0.57 4.62 -0.67
CA GLU A 77 0.66 3.33 -0.02
C GLU A 77 -0.69 2.63 0.17
N HIS A 78 -1.75 3.34 0.59
CA HIS A 78 -3.06 2.74 0.83
C HIS A 78 -3.73 2.29 -0.49
N LEU A 79 -3.64 3.11 -1.54
CA LEU A 79 -4.15 2.76 -2.86
C LEU A 79 -3.34 1.60 -3.48
N LEU A 80 -2.00 1.65 -3.40
CA LEU A 80 -1.14 0.57 -3.87
C LEU A 80 -1.40 -0.72 -3.10
N SER A 81 -1.68 -0.65 -1.79
CA SER A 81 -2.07 -1.79 -0.97
C SER A 81 -3.37 -2.43 -1.47
N ALA A 82 -4.37 -1.63 -1.83
CA ALA A 82 -5.61 -2.13 -2.44
C ALA A 82 -5.37 -2.77 -3.81
N MET A 83 -4.51 -2.15 -4.66
CA MET A 83 -4.12 -2.72 -5.96
C MET A 83 -3.42 -4.07 -5.78
N ALA A 84 -2.46 -4.18 -4.85
CA ALA A 84 -1.79 -5.43 -4.49
C ALA A 84 -2.79 -6.48 -4.01
N GLY A 85 -3.69 -6.08 -3.10
CA GLY A 85 -4.70 -6.95 -2.50
C GLY A 85 -5.66 -7.59 -3.51
N LEU A 86 -5.96 -6.88 -4.57
CA LEU A 86 -6.84 -7.32 -5.65
C LEU A 86 -6.09 -7.86 -6.88
N GLY A 87 -4.76 -7.80 -6.85
CA GLY A 87 -3.90 -8.31 -7.92
C GLY A 87 -3.95 -7.50 -9.20
N ILE A 88 -4.16 -6.18 -9.12
CA ILE A 88 -4.20 -5.27 -10.27
C ILE A 88 -2.76 -4.99 -10.74
N ASP A 89 -2.42 -5.46 -11.91
CA ASP A 89 -1.08 -5.28 -12.50
C ASP A 89 -0.97 -3.95 -13.26
N ASN A 90 -2.06 -3.53 -13.92
CA ASN A 90 -2.05 -2.40 -14.85
C ASN A 90 -3.19 -1.42 -14.53
N ALA A 91 -2.85 -0.17 -14.26
CA ALA A 91 -3.82 0.90 -14.03
C ALA A 91 -3.21 2.28 -14.31
N ILE A 92 -4.04 3.20 -14.81
CA ILE A 92 -3.73 4.62 -14.87
C ILE A 92 -4.51 5.30 -13.76
N ILE A 93 -3.81 6.11 -12.96
CA ILE A 93 -4.36 6.79 -11.79
C ILE A 93 -4.20 8.30 -11.99
N ASP A 94 -5.29 8.98 -12.34
CA ASP A 94 -5.29 10.44 -12.46
C ASP A 94 -5.58 11.08 -11.11
N VAL A 95 -4.77 12.06 -10.73
CA VAL A 95 -4.96 12.90 -9.54
C VAL A 95 -4.83 14.37 -9.90
N THR A 96 -5.66 15.21 -9.28
CA THR A 96 -5.69 16.66 -9.49
C THR A 96 -5.01 17.46 -8.38
N ALA A 97 -4.18 16.79 -7.58
CA ALA A 97 -3.44 17.39 -6.47
C ALA A 97 -2.20 16.54 -6.16
N PRO A 98 -1.22 17.07 -5.40
CA PRO A 98 0.03 16.34 -5.11
C PRO A 98 -0.10 15.21 -4.09
N GLU A 99 -1.31 14.81 -3.73
CA GLU A 99 -1.55 13.77 -2.73
C GLU A 99 -2.78 12.94 -3.10
N VAL A 100 -2.72 11.60 -2.90
CA VAL A 100 -3.87 10.70 -3.03
C VAL A 100 -4.87 11.00 -1.90
N PRO A 101 -6.20 10.99 -2.14
CA PRO A 101 -7.15 11.26 -1.07
C PRO A 101 -7.04 10.21 0.04
N ILE A 102 -7.07 10.66 1.29
CA ILE A 102 -6.92 9.76 2.45
C ILE A 102 -8.13 8.84 2.65
N MET A 103 -9.28 9.21 2.13
CA MET A 103 -10.55 8.51 2.29
C MET A 103 -10.91 8.35 3.78
N ASP A 104 -11.07 7.11 4.26
CA ASP A 104 -11.32 6.78 5.66
C ASP A 104 -10.03 6.42 6.44
N GLY A 105 -8.87 6.65 5.85
CA GLY A 105 -7.57 6.33 6.43
C GLY A 105 -7.10 4.89 6.24
N SER A 106 -7.84 4.07 5.48
CA SER A 106 -7.51 2.67 5.18
C SER A 106 -7.49 2.39 3.67
N ALA A 107 -7.18 1.16 3.28
CA ALA A 107 -7.30 0.70 1.90
C ALA A 107 -8.74 0.29 1.52
N GLY A 108 -9.65 0.17 2.48
CA GLY A 108 -11.02 -0.32 2.27
C GLY A 108 -11.80 0.42 1.19
N PRO A 109 -11.87 1.77 1.19
CA PRO A 109 -12.54 2.53 0.13
C PRO A 109 -11.95 2.30 -1.25
N PHE A 110 -10.65 2.13 -1.38
CA PHE A 110 -10.01 1.83 -2.67
C PHE A 110 -10.33 0.41 -3.15
N VAL A 111 -10.38 -0.58 -2.23
CA VAL A 111 -10.88 -1.94 -2.52
C VAL A 111 -12.29 -1.86 -3.07
N PHE A 112 -13.17 -1.11 -2.42
CA PHE A 112 -14.56 -0.91 -2.87
C PHE A 112 -14.63 -0.27 -4.26
N LEU A 113 -13.84 0.78 -4.52
CA LEU A 113 -13.79 1.45 -5.83
C LEU A 113 -13.34 0.49 -6.93
N ILE A 114 -12.24 -0.25 -6.72
CA ILE A 114 -11.71 -1.19 -7.71
C ILE A 114 -12.72 -2.31 -7.99
N GLN A 115 -13.34 -2.87 -6.95
CA GLN A 115 -14.37 -3.89 -7.12
C GLN A 115 -15.61 -3.34 -7.85
N SER A 116 -16.01 -2.10 -7.57
CA SER A 116 -17.14 -1.42 -8.24
C SER A 116 -16.84 -1.12 -9.71
N ALA A 117 -15.59 -0.76 -10.04
CA ALA A 117 -15.15 -0.61 -11.44
C ALA A 117 -15.19 -1.94 -12.19
N GLY A 118 -15.12 -3.05 -11.46
CA GLY A 118 -14.91 -4.39 -11.98
C GLY A 118 -13.44 -4.62 -12.34
N ILE A 119 -13.04 -5.88 -12.31
CA ILE A 119 -11.69 -6.32 -12.67
C ILE A 119 -11.80 -7.24 -13.90
N CYS A 120 -10.87 -7.11 -14.83
CA CYS A 120 -10.78 -8.02 -15.96
C CYS A 120 -9.36 -8.58 -16.10
N GLU A 121 -9.27 -9.82 -16.55
CA GLU A 121 -8.02 -10.46 -16.94
C GLU A 121 -7.64 -10.05 -18.35
N GLN A 122 -6.34 -9.90 -18.56
CA GLN A 122 -5.72 -9.55 -19.83
C GLN A 122 -5.06 -10.81 -20.45
N ALA A 123 -4.60 -10.74 -21.71
CA ALA A 123 -4.00 -11.90 -22.37
C ALA A 123 -2.59 -12.22 -21.85
N ALA A 124 -1.85 -11.21 -21.38
CA ALA A 124 -0.48 -11.38 -20.92
C ALA A 124 -0.39 -12.16 -19.59
N ALA A 125 0.68 -12.96 -19.45
CA ALA A 125 0.98 -13.69 -18.22
C ALA A 125 1.29 -12.73 -17.07
N LYS A 126 0.71 -13.01 -15.90
CA LYS A 126 1.06 -12.30 -14.66
C LYS A 126 2.46 -12.69 -14.21
N LYS A 127 3.28 -11.69 -13.96
CA LYS A 127 4.65 -11.83 -13.50
C LYS A 127 4.70 -11.72 -11.97
N PHE A 128 5.55 -12.54 -11.37
CA PHE A 128 5.81 -12.50 -9.93
C PHE A 128 7.31 -12.38 -9.69
N ILE A 129 7.71 -11.67 -8.66
CA ILE A 129 9.07 -11.64 -8.15
C ILE A 129 9.17 -12.69 -7.04
N ARG A 130 9.92 -13.76 -7.29
CA ARG A 130 10.18 -14.83 -6.32
C ARG A 130 11.49 -14.55 -5.61
N ILE A 131 11.44 -14.54 -4.28
CA ILE A 131 12.63 -14.41 -3.43
C ILE A 131 13.34 -15.75 -3.37
N LYS A 132 14.66 -15.73 -3.64
CA LYS A 132 15.54 -16.92 -3.67
C LYS A 132 16.51 -16.95 -2.49
N LYS A 133 16.87 -15.79 -1.95
CA LYS A 133 17.82 -15.65 -0.85
C LYS A 133 17.33 -14.61 0.14
N ASP A 134 17.78 -14.74 1.37
CA ASP A 134 17.51 -13.74 2.41
C ASP A 134 18.17 -12.41 2.05
N VAL A 135 17.39 -11.34 2.14
CA VAL A 135 17.88 -9.96 2.02
C VAL A 135 17.40 -9.20 3.25
N THR A 136 18.33 -8.68 4.03
CA THR A 136 18.00 -7.95 5.28
C THR A 136 18.62 -6.57 5.26
N VAL A 137 17.84 -5.59 5.68
CA VAL A 137 18.27 -4.20 5.87
C VAL A 137 17.92 -3.77 7.29
N THR A 138 18.85 -3.09 7.93
CA THR A 138 18.71 -2.55 9.28
C THR A 138 18.90 -1.05 9.31
N ASP A 139 18.28 -0.39 10.28
CA ASP A 139 18.47 1.03 10.60
C ASP A 139 18.26 1.21 12.11
N GLY A 140 19.36 1.17 12.86
CA GLY A 140 19.34 1.04 14.32
C GLY A 140 18.63 -0.26 14.73
N GLU A 141 17.59 -0.14 15.54
CA GLU A 141 16.76 -1.28 15.98
C GLU A 141 15.74 -1.74 14.94
N LYS A 142 15.52 -0.96 13.86
CA LYS A 142 14.54 -1.25 12.85
C LYS A 142 15.10 -2.30 11.87
N ILE A 143 14.26 -3.26 11.50
CA ILE A 143 14.63 -4.36 10.61
C ILE A 143 13.58 -4.54 9.54
N ALA A 144 14.00 -4.74 8.29
CA ALA A 144 13.17 -5.21 7.20
C ALA A 144 13.91 -6.33 6.44
N SER A 145 13.26 -7.45 6.19
CA SER A 145 13.88 -8.59 5.53
C SER A 145 12.95 -9.31 4.58
N PHE A 146 13.51 -9.79 3.47
CA PHE A 146 12.86 -10.73 2.56
C PHE A 146 13.45 -12.10 2.77
N LYS A 147 12.59 -13.13 2.71
CA LYS A 147 12.99 -14.54 2.81
C LYS A 147 12.27 -15.38 1.78
N PRO A 148 12.88 -16.47 1.29
CA PRO A 148 12.19 -17.46 0.48
C PRO A 148 10.98 -18.02 1.23
N PHE A 149 9.83 -18.03 0.56
CA PHE A 149 8.58 -18.60 1.05
C PHE A 149 7.70 -18.98 -0.14
N ASN A 150 7.01 -20.11 -0.04
CA ASN A 150 6.08 -20.53 -1.08
C ASN A 150 4.69 -19.93 -0.86
N GLY A 151 4.53 -18.68 -1.22
CA GLY A 151 3.37 -17.82 -0.98
C GLY A 151 3.80 -16.37 -0.87
N PHE A 152 2.91 -15.50 -0.44
CA PHE A 152 3.29 -14.17 0.03
C PHE A 152 2.87 -14.03 1.49
N LYS A 153 3.84 -13.91 2.36
CA LYS A 153 3.61 -13.74 3.79
C LYS A 153 4.18 -12.40 4.26
N VAL A 154 3.41 -11.70 5.04
CA VAL A 154 3.83 -10.46 5.70
C VAL A 154 3.76 -10.64 7.20
N SER A 155 4.87 -10.44 7.90
CA SER A 155 4.96 -10.44 9.36
C SER A 155 5.48 -9.09 9.81
N PHE A 156 4.75 -8.40 10.66
CA PHE A 156 5.09 -7.06 11.11
C PHE A 156 5.01 -6.96 12.62
N SER A 157 5.98 -6.29 13.25
CA SER A 157 5.94 -5.94 14.66
C SER A 157 6.20 -4.45 14.86
N ILE A 158 5.48 -3.86 15.79
CA ILE A 158 5.58 -2.46 16.21
C ILE A 158 6.03 -2.40 17.66
N ASP A 159 6.60 -1.28 18.05
CA ASP A 159 6.98 -1.00 19.42
C ASP A 159 6.79 0.50 19.68
N PHE A 160 5.82 0.83 20.52
CA PHE A 160 5.52 2.19 20.95
C PHE A 160 5.45 2.22 22.47
N ASP A 161 6.26 3.08 23.10
CA ASP A 161 6.20 3.33 24.54
C ASP A 161 5.01 4.23 24.88
N HIS A 162 3.82 3.61 24.87
CA HIS A 162 2.57 4.33 25.14
C HIS A 162 1.55 3.40 25.85
N PRO A 163 0.77 3.90 26.85
CA PRO A 163 -0.16 3.07 27.62
C PRO A 163 -1.18 2.29 26.78
N VAL A 164 -1.64 2.85 25.68
CA VAL A 164 -2.60 2.22 24.77
C VAL A 164 -2.11 0.89 24.18
N PHE A 165 -0.78 0.69 24.10
CA PHE A 165 -0.20 -0.52 23.51
C PHE A 165 0.14 -1.63 24.51
N ARG A 166 0.04 -1.37 25.85
CA ARG A 166 0.50 -2.33 26.88
C ARG A 166 -0.22 -3.67 26.84
N ASP A 167 -1.53 -3.67 26.51
CA ASP A 167 -2.37 -4.86 26.52
C ASP A 167 -2.86 -5.22 25.09
N ARG A 168 -2.13 -4.78 24.04
CA ARG A 168 -2.51 -5.01 22.65
C ARG A 168 -1.50 -5.88 21.92
N ALA A 169 -1.97 -6.54 20.87
CA ALA A 169 -1.08 -7.25 19.97
C ALA A 169 -0.20 -6.26 19.21
N LEU A 170 1.10 -6.38 19.40
CA LEU A 170 2.13 -5.58 18.73
C LEU A 170 2.73 -6.29 17.53
N GLU A 171 2.30 -7.53 17.27
CA GLU A 171 2.75 -8.36 16.16
C GLU A 171 1.55 -8.91 15.42
N ALA A 172 1.65 -8.94 14.10
CA ALA A 172 0.67 -9.59 13.24
C ALA A 172 1.38 -10.27 12.06
N SER A 173 0.77 -11.33 11.56
CA SER A 173 1.23 -12.05 10.38
C SER A 173 0.06 -12.45 9.52
N ILE A 174 0.19 -12.29 8.21
CA ILE A 174 -0.81 -12.72 7.24
C ILE A 174 -0.14 -13.59 6.17
N ASP A 175 -0.76 -14.72 5.87
CA ASP A 175 -0.53 -15.46 4.63
C ASP A 175 -1.49 -14.91 3.60
N PHE A 176 -0.93 -14.23 2.59
CA PHE A 176 -1.66 -13.31 1.76
C PHE A 176 -2.49 -14.02 0.68
N SER A 177 -3.74 -13.65 0.64
CA SER A 177 -4.65 -13.86 -0.47
C SER A 177 -5.57 -12.64 -0.57
N THR A 178 -6.30 -12.46 -1.67
CA THR A 178 -7.32 -11.40 -1.74
C THR A 178 -8.31 -11.49 -0.58
N THR A 179 -8.75 -12.70 -0.23
CA THR A 179 -9.72 -12.89 0.85
C THR A 179 -9.16 -12.49 2.20
N SER A 180 -7.94 -12.95 2.56
CA SER A 180 -7.30 -12.60 3.83
C SER A 180 -7.00 -11.10 3.90
N PHE A 181 -6.47 -10.50 2.82
CA PHE A 181 -6.22 -9.06 2.75
C PHE A 181 -7.50 -8.23 2.99
N VAL A 182 -8.56 -8.51 2.23
CA VAL A 182 -9.82 -7.75 2.32
C VAL A 182 -10.45 -7.90 3.70
N LYS A 183 -10.45 -9.12 4.27
CA LYS A 183 -11.09 -9.42 5.54
C LYS A 183 -10.29 -8.89 6.74
N GLU A 184 -8.97 -9.05 6.72
CA GLU A 184 -8.15 -8.92 7.92
C GLU A 184 -7.31 -7.64 7.97
N VAL A 185 -6.99 -7.04 6.80
CA VAL A 185 -6.02 -5.93 6.72
C VAL A 185 -6.61 -4.67 6.11
N SER A 186 -7.37 -4.79 5.02
CA SER A 186 -7.72 -3.65 4.15
C SER A 186 -8.40 -2.47 4.86
N ARG A 187 -9.07 -2.70 5.98
CA ARG A 187 -9.83 -1.69 6.74
C ARG A 187 -9.06 -1.09 7.92
N ALA A 188 -7.81 -1.49 8.14
CA ALA A 188 -6.99 -0.95 9.20
C ALA A 188 -6.65 0.52 8.89
N ARG A 189 -7.02 1.43 9.80
CA ARG A 189 -6.86 2.88 9.62
C ARG A 189 -5.48 3.35 10.06
N THR A 190 -5.01 4.41 9.41
CA THR A 190 -3.85 5.18 9.88
C THR A 190 -4.13 5.75 11.27
N PHE A 191 -3.07 6.07 11.99
CA PHE A 191 -3.16 6.57 13.35
C PHE A 191 -2.11 7.64 13.64
N GLY A 192 -2.38 8.45 14.64
CA GLY A 192 -1.43 9.45 15.12
C GLY A 192 -1.67 9.81 16.58
N PHE A 193 -0.59 10.22 17.23
CA PHE A 193 -0.65 10.72 18.61
C PHE A 193 -1.00 12.20 18.62
N MET A 194 -1.85 12.63 19.52
CA MET A 194 -2.38 14.00 19.57
C MET A 194 -1.24 15.05 19.58
N HIS A 195 -0.21 14.85 20.40
CA HIS A 195 0.93 15.77 20.48
C HIS A 195 1.74 15.84 19.18
N GLU A 196 1.85 14.73 18.42
CA GLU A 196 2.49 14.71 17.10
C GLU A 196 1.62 15.42 16.07
N ILE A 197 0.30 15.20 16.10
CA ILE A 197 -0.66 15.85 15.19
C ILE A 197 -0.61 17.38 15.37
N GLU A 198 -0.58 17.87 16.61
CA GLU A 198 -0.45 19.31 16.91
C GLU A 198 0.85 19.88 16.34
N TYR A 199 1.96 19.17 16.55
CA TYR A 199 3.26 19.56 15.98
C TYR A 199 3.22 19.56 14.45
N LEU A 200 2.68 18.52 13.81
CA LEU A 200 2.56 18.44 12.35
C LEU A 200 1.69 19.58 11.79
N ARG A 201 0.58 19.91 12.43
CA ARG A 201 -0.27 21.04 12.04
C ARG A 201 0.48 22.37 12.13
N SER A 202 1.30 22.56 13.15
CA SER A 202 2.16 23.75 13.27
C SER A 202 3.18 23.88 12.13
N LYS A 203 3.53 22.77 11.47
CA LYS A 203 4.40 22.70 10.28
C LYS A 203 3.63 22.69 8.95
N GLY A 204 2.31 22.85 9.01
CA GLY A 204 1.46 22.86 7.82
C GLY A 204 1.16 21.49 7.24
N LEU A 205 1.38 20.41 8.01
CA LEU A 205 1.04 19.02 7.68
C LEU A 205 -0.22 18.56 8.43
N ALA A 206 -0.73 17.37 8.09
CA ALA A 206 -1.94 16.77 8.68
C ALA A 206 -3.18 17.69 8.67
N LYS A 207 -3.28 18.57 7.67
CA LYS A 207 -4.38 19.54 7.55
C LYS A 207 -5.74 18.90 7.26
N GLY A 208 -5.74 17.76 6.53
CA GLY A 208 -6.94 16.99 6.21
C GLY A 208 -7.25 15.88 7.22
N GLY A 209 -6.42 15.73 8.26
CA GLY A 209 -6.61 14.70 9.28
C GLY A 209 -7.78 15.00 10.22
N SER A 210 -8.62 13.98 10.45
CA SER A 210 -9.75 14.01 11.37
C SER A 210 -9.96 12.62 12.01
N MET A 211 -10.82 12.54 13.01
CA MET A 211 -11.22 11.23 13.57
C MET A 211 -12.01 10.36 12.59
N ASP A 212 -12.49 10.91 11.49
CA ASP A 212 -13.16 10.14 10.43
C ASP A 212 -12.16 9.36 9.56
N ASN A 213 -10.90 9.80 9.51
CA ASN A 213 -9.88 9.22 8.65
C ASN A 213 -8.57 8.83 9.35
N ALA A 214 -8.53 8.88 10.66
CA ALA A 214 -7.40 8.42 11.46
C ALA A 214 -7.82 7.98 12.85
N ILE A 215 -7.11 7.02 13.43
CA ILE A 215 -7.20 6.74 14.86
C ILE A 215 -6.35 7.78 15.57
N VAL A 216 -6.97 8.54 16.47
CA VAL A 216 -6.29 9.56 17.26
C VAL A 216 -6.12 9.05 18.69
N VAL A 217 -4.88 9.10 19.17
CA VAL A 217 -4.50 8.61 20.50
C VAL A 217 -4.01 9.81 21.34
N ASP A 218 -4.65 10.04 22.48
CA ASP A 218 -4.14 11.01 23.48
C ASP A 218 -3.09 10.33 24.38
N GLU A 219 -2.74 10.94 25.51
CA GLU A 219 -1.74 10.40 26.45
C GLU A 219 -2.14 9.04 27.09
N TYR A 220 -3.43 8.67 27.07
CA TYR A 220 -3.95 7.51 27.80
C TYR A 220 -4.85 6.60 26.99
N ARG A 221 -5.55 7.10 25.97
CA ARG A 221 -6.63 6.39 25.30
C ARG A 221 -6.79 6.75 23.82
N ILE A 222 -7.59 5.95 23.12
CA ILE A 222 -8.10 6.22 21.79
C ILE A 222 -9.27 7.21 21.92
N LEU A 223 -9.27 8.27 21.10
CA LEU A 223 -10.29 9.31 21.12
C LEU A 223 -11.48 9.03 20.22
N ASN A 224 -11.33 8.15 19.22
CA ASN A 224 -12.42 7.78 18.31
C ASN A 224 -13.53 7.07 19.10
N GLU A 225 -14.76 7.59 19.04
CA GLU A 225 -15.92 7.05 19.80
C GLU A 225 -16.23 5.61 19.40
N ASP A 226 -16.11 5.27 18.10
CA ASP A 226 -16.35 3.91 17.58
C ASP A 226 -15.22 2.91 17.92
N GLY A 227 -14.14 3.35 18.58
CA GLY A 227 -12.99 2.52 18.93
C GLY A 227 -12.22 1.99 17.71
N LEU A 228 -11.70 0.78 17.83
CA LEU A 228 -10.91 0.10 16.81
C LEU A 228 -11.80 -0.83 15.96
N ARG A 229 -11.45 -0.97 14.68
CA ARG A 229 -12.07 -1.95 13.74
C ARG A 229 -11.52 -3.36 13.92
N TYR A 230 -10.29 -3.48 14.43
CA TYR A 230 -9.61 -4.73 14.79
C TYR A 230 -8.90 -4.54 16.13
N GLU A 231 -8.78 -5.59 16.93
CA GLU A 231 -8.01 -5.51 18.19
C GLU A 231 -6.56 -5.13 17.96
N ASP A 232 -5.99 -5.57 16.85
CA ASP A 232 -4.63 -5.37 16.37
C ASP A 232 -4.54 -4.33 15.23
N GLU A 233 -5.47 -3.36 15.17
CA GLU A 233 -5.59 -2.42 14.04
C GLU A 233 -4.31 -1.63 13.78
N PHE A 234 -3.58 -1.23 14.82
CA PHE A 234 -2.33 -0.48 14.68
C PHE A 234 -1.24 -1.24 13.89
N VAL A 235 -0.97 -2.47 14.28
CA VAL A 235 0.02 -3.28 13.57
C VAL A 235 -0.47 -3.72 12.20
N LYS A 236 -1.76 -3.96 12.04
CA LYS A 236 -2.38 -4.24 10.73
C LYS A 236 -2.31 -3.07 9.78
N HIS A 237 -2.41 -1.85 10.29
CA HIS A 237 -2.20 -0.68 9.44
C HIS A 237 -0.75 -0.60 8.94
N LYS A 238 0.23 -0.82 9.81
CA LYS A 238 1.65 -0.88 9.37
C LYS A 238 1.92 -2.00 8.37
N MET A 239 1.19 -3.10 8.47
CA MET A 239 1.21 -4.19 7.49
C MET A 239 0.57 -3.75 6.16
N LEU A 240 -0.55 -3.02 6.21
CA LEU A 240 -1.20 -2.43 5.03
C LEU A 240 -0.24 -1.50 4.29
N ASP A 241 0.40 -0.59 5.00
CA ASP A 241 1.42 0.32 4.46
C ASP A 241 2.55 -0.47 3.77
N ALA A 242 3.09 -1.49 4.46
CA ALA A 242 4.14 -2.33 3.91
C ALA A 242 3.72 -3.04 2.62
N ILE A 243 2.51 -3.61 2.56
CA ILE A 243 1.98 -4.26 1.35
C ILE A 243 1.95 -3.27 0.17
N GLY A 244 1.51 -2.02 0.41
CA GLY A 244 1.50 -0.97 -0.60
C GLY A 244 2.90 -0.55 -1.04
N ASP A 245 3.80 -0.32 -0.08
CA ASP A 245 5.20 0.02 -0.36
C ASP A 245 5.90 -1.10 -1.16
N LEU A 246 5.69 -2.36 -0.79
CA LEU A 246 6.27 -3.52 -1.49
C LEU A 246 5.75 -3.67 -2.93
N TYR A 247 4.54 -3.17 -3.22
CA TYR A 247 3.98 -3.23 -4.57
C TYR A 247 4.73 -2.33 -5.57
N LEU A 248 5.57 -1.42 -5.07
CA LEU A 248 6.52 -0.63 -5.86
C LEU A 248 7.65 -1.46 -6.51
N LEU A 249 7.73 -2.77 -6.25
CA LEU A 249 8.50 -3.70 -7.08
C LEU A 249 7.95 -3.81 -8.51
N GLY A 250 6.71 -3.38 -8.74
CA GLY A 250 6.04 -3.44 -10.04
C GLY A 250 5.43 -4.80 -10.39
N ASN A 251 5.61 -5.81 -9.56
CA ASN A 251 5.02 -7.14 -9.70
C ASN A 251 4.69 -7.71 -8.31
N SER A 252 3.77 -8.67 -8.27
CA SER A 252 3.42 -9.37 -7.04
C SER A 252 4.61 -10.17 -6.50
N LEU A 253 4.77 -10.22 -5.17
CA LEU A 253 5.87 -10.89 -4.50
C LEU A 253 5.51 -12.33 -4.15
N ILE A 254 6.45 -13.26 -4.34
CA ILE A 254 6.46 -14.59 -3.76
C ILE A 254 7.66 -14.69 -2.82
N GLY A 255 7.37 -14.71 -1.53
CA GLY A 255 8.35 -14.65 -0.46
C GLY A 255 7.72 -14.20 0.85
N GLU A 256 8.47 -14.21 1.91
CA GLU A 256 8.07 -13.63 3.19
C GLU A 256 8.75 -12.27 3.38
N PHE A 257 7.98 -11.25 3.72
CA PHE A 257 8.48 -9.97 4.23
C PHE A 257 8.28 -9.92 5.73
N ARG A 258 9.37 -9.71 6.47
CA ARG A 258 9.36 -9.52 7.92
C ARG A 258 9.88 -8.13 8.25
N ALA A 259 9.14 -7.41 9.07
CA ALA A 259 9.52 -6.06 9.49
C ALA A 259 9.33 -5.87 11.00
N HIS A 260 10.30 -5.23 11.64
CA HIS A 260 10.23 -4.77 13.01
C HIS A 260 10.47 -3.26 13.04
N LYS A 261 9.52 -2.49 13.62
CA LYS A 261 9.60 -1.02 13.70
C LYS A 261 9.81 -0.33 12.35
N SER A 262 9.54 -0.99 11.22
CA SER A 262 9.75 -0.43 9.89
C SER A 262 8.73 0.65 9.56
N GLY A 263 9.09 1.51 8.63
CA GLY A 263 8.25 2.52 8.01
C GLY A 263 8.64 2.69 6.54
N HIS A 264 8.02 3.65 5.84
CA HIS A 264 8.19 3.85 4.40
C HIS A 264 9.65 3.96 3.96
N ALA A 265 10.49 4.68 4.73
CA ALA A 265 11.92 4.83 4.43
C ALA A 265 12.65 3.47 4.39
N LEU A 266 12.46 2.63 5.43
CA LEU A 266 13.12 1.34 5.51
C LEU A 266 12.52 0.33 4.52
N ASN A 267 11.20 0.38 4.30
CA ASN A 267 10.53 -0.42 3.28
C ASN A 267 11.13 -0.12 1.91
N ASN A 268 11.24 1.15 1.51
CA ASN A 268 11.83 1.51 0.21
C ASN A 268 13.33 1.16 0.14
N LYS A 269 14.10 1.39 1.21
CA LYS A 269 15.50 0.98 1.27
C LYS A 269 15.67 -0.53 1.08
N SER A 270 14.77 -1.33 1.67
CA SER A 270 14.77 -2.78 1.52
C SER A 270 14.43 -3.22 0.09
N LEU A 271 13.47 -2.55 -0.58
CA LEU A 271 13.16 -2.78 -1.98
C LEU A 271 14.35 -2.49 -2.90
N ARG A 272 15.00 -1.33 -2.72
CA ARG A 272 16.20 -0.96 -3.49
C ARG A 272 17.34 -1.94 -3.27
N GLN A 273 17.53 -2.40 -2.04
CA GLN A 273 18.52 -3.43 -1.71
C GLN A 273 18.20 -4.76 -2.40
N LEU A 274 16.93 -5.21 -2.37
CA LEU A 274 16.49 -6.41 -3.07
C LEU A 274 16.75 -6.30 -4.57
N ILE A 275 16.31 -5.21 -5.20
CA ILE A 275 16.50 -4.98 -6.65
C ILE A 275 17.97 -5.02 -7.05
N SER A 276 18.86 -4.46 -6.21
CA SER A 276 20.31 -4.44 -6.48
C SER A 276 20.98 -5.84 -6.41
N GLN A 277 20.37 -6.79 -5.68
CA GLN A 277 20.87 -8.16 -5.52
C GLN A 277 20.17 -9.10 -6.51
N THR A 278 20.53 -9.02 -7.78
CA THR A 278 19.88 -9.76 -8.88
C THR A 278 19.91 -11.27 -8.75
N ASP A 279 20.77 -11.82 -7.91
CA ASP A 279 20.84 -13.25 -7.60
C ASP A 279 19.91 -13.67 -6.43
N ALA A 280 19.32 -12.70 -5.72
CA ALA A 280 18.42 -12.94 -4.61
C ALA A 280 16.95 -13.12 -5.02
N TRP A 281 16.62 -12.86 -6.27
CA TRP A 281 15.26 -12.99 -6.79
C TRP A 281 15.23 -13.41 -8.25
N GLU A 282 14.06 -13.78 -8.74
CA GLU A 282 13.79 -14.09 -10.15
C GLU A 282 12.37 -13.72 -10.52
N VAL A 283 12.11 -13.47 -11.80
CA VAL A 283 10.77 -13.31 -12.34
C VAL A 283 10.22 -14.66 -12.75
N VAL A 284 9.01 -14.98 -12.29
CA VAL A 284 8.31 -16.24 -12.62
C VAL A 284 6.88 -15.98 -13.08
N THR A 285 6.35 -16.91 -13.86
CA THR A 285 4.94 -16.98 -14.27
C THR A 285 4.39 -18.37 -13.96
N PHE A 286 3.07 -18.53 -13.92
CA PHE A 286 2.43 -19.82 -13.65
C PHE A 286 1.42 -20.14 -14.76
N ASP A 287 1.51 -21.36 -15.31
CA ASP A 287 0.59 -21.83 -16.34
C ASP A 287 -0.75 -22.27 -15.75
N ASP A 288 -0.81 -22.57 -14.47
CA ASP A 288 -2.01 -23.00 -13.77
C ASP A 288 -2.18 -22.25 -12.45
N GLU A 289 -3.44 -21.87 -12.12
CA GLU A 289 -3.77 -21.26 -10.83
C GLU A 289 -3.54 -22.23 -9.66
N GLU A 290 -3.70 -23.54 -9.88
CA GLU A 290 -3.49 -24.55 -8.84
C GLU A 290 -2.03 -24.68 -8.41
N THR A 291 -1.11 -24.32 -9.31
CA THR A 291 0.34 -24.36 -9.02
C THR A 291 0.87 -23.05 -8.46
N ALA A 292 0.07 -22.00 -8.48
CA ALA A 292 0.47 -20.71 -7.94
C ALA A 292 0.31 -20.67 -6.42
N PRO A 293 1.34 -20.20 -5.72
CA PRO A 293 1.30 -20.14 -4.25
C PRO A 293 0.48 -18.98 -3.70
N ILE A 294 -0.15 -18.17 -4.56
CA ILE A 294 -0.97 -17.01 -4.18
C ILE A 294 -2.31 -17.11 -4.90
N SER A 295 -3.42 -16.93 -4.17
CA SER A 295 -4.75 -16.89 -4.74
C SER A 295 -5.32 -15.46 -4.78
N TYR A 296 -5.80 -15.08 -5.96
CA TYR A 296 -6.58 -13.86 -6.12
C TYR A 296 -8.07 -14.18 -6.22
N GLY A 297 -8.91 -13.29 -5.66
CA GLY A 297 -10.37 -13.47 -5.69
C GLY A 297 -10.88 -13.74 -7.11
N LYS A 298 -11.80 -14.70 -7.23
CA LYS A 298 -12.44 -15.01 -8.52
C LYS A 298 -13.18 -13.78 -9.03
N LEU A 299 -13.05 -13.52 -10.33
CA LEU A 299 -13.80 -12.46 -10.99
C LEU A 299 -15.28 -12.87 -10.99
N THR A 300 -16.12 -12.03 -10.40
CA THR A 300 -17.58 -12.21 -10.55
C THR A 300 -17.94 -11.89 -11.98
N MET A 301 -18.38 -12.89 -12.74
CA MET A 301 -18.97 -12.63 -14.05
C MET A 301 -20.24 -11.82 -13.79
N ALA A 302 -20.23 -10.54 -14.18
CA ALA A 302 -21.47 -9.76 -14.24
C ALA A 302 -22.35 -10.43 -15.29
N THR A 303 -23.43 -11.05 -14.83
CA THR A 303 -24.53 -11.57 -15.66
C THR A 303 -25.29 -10.42 -16.28
#